data_3fd38a134931d50871df64dfe60ee313
#
_entry.id   3fd38a134931d50871df64dfe60ee313
#
_cell.length_a   1.000
_cell.length_b   1.000
_cell.length_c   1.000
_cell.angle_alpha   90.00
_cell.angle_beta   90.00
_cell.angle_gamma   90.00
#
_symmetry.space_group_name_H-M   'P 1'
#
loop_
_entity.id
_entity.type
_entity.pdbx_description
1 polymer ?
#
loop_
_entity_poly.entity_id
_entity_poly.type
_entity_poly.pdbx_seq_one_letter_code
_entity_poly.pdbx_strand_id
1 'polypeptide(L)'
;DITCDINGSIPTTIRSTSIAKPYYSIDINSMKEIDLGNKGIAVMAVDNLPSELPREASEEFGNSIISEVLPYLINKDDGRINRATTASKGKLCPSFNYLKKFMHMPGS
;
A
#
# COMPACT_ATOMS: atom_id res chain seq x y z
N ASP A 1 -7.65 -4.10 6.79
CA ASP A 1 -6.73 -3.97 5.65
C ASP A 1 -5.75 -2.85 5.91
N ILE A 2 -4.45 -3.16 5.88
CA ILE A 2 -3.38 -2.18 6.09
C ILE A 2 -3.00 -1.50 4.77
N THR A 3 -3.18 -2.17 3.63
CA THR A 3 -2.82 -1.63 2.31
C THR A 3 -3.83 -0.61 1.80
N CYS A 4 -5.10 -0.76 2.16
CA CYS A 4 -6.23 0.09 1.76
C CYS A 4 -6.44 0.24 0.24
N ASP A 5 -5.84 -0.64 -0.56
CA ASP A 5 -5.95 -0.60 -2.02
C ASP A 5 -7.30 -1.16 -2.48
N ILE A 6 -8.10 -0.32 -3.11
CA ILE A 6 -9.37 -0.74 -3.70
C ILE A 6 -9.09 -1.72 -4.83
N ASN A 7 -9.78 -2.88 -4.81
CA ASN A 7 -9.51 -4.01 -5.70
C ASN A 7 -8.06 -4.53 -5.62
N GLY A 8 -7.42 -4.34 -4.48
CA GLY A 8 -6.08 -4.81 -4.19
C GLY A 8 -6.05 -6.25 -3.66
N SER A 9 -5.14 -6.51 -2.71
CA SER A 9 -4.91 -7.84 -2.14
C SER A 9 -6.06 -8.34 -1.24
N ILE A 10 -6.89 -7.43 -0.69
CA ILE A 10 -8.05 -7.76 0.15
C ILE A 10 -9.33 -7.54 -0.65
N PRO A 11 -10.02 -8.60 -1.10
CA PRO A 11 -11.20 -8.47 -1.98
C PRO A 11 -12.37 -7.70 -1.35
N THR A 12 -12.47 -7.72 -0.02
CA THR A 12 -13.53 -7.01 0.72
C THR A 12 -13.26 -5.52 0.90
N THR A 13 -12.10 -5.02 0.48
CA THR A 13 -11.79 -3.59 0.50
C THR A 13 -12.34 -2.90 -0.75
N ILE A 14 -13.58 -2.42 -0.64
CA ILE A 14 -14.29 -1.73 -1.72
C ILE A 14 -14.18 -0.20 -1.62
N ARG A 15 -13.76 0.31 -0.48
CA ARG A 15 -13.47 1.73 -0.23
C ARG A 15 -12.55 1.89 0.99
N SER A 16 -11.87 3.00 1.07
CA SER A 16 -11.17 3.41 2.29
C SER A 16 -12.15 3.91 3.36
N THR A 17 -11.68 3.92 4.59
CA THR A 17 -12.39 4.43 5.76
C THR A 17 -11.59 5.53 6.46
N SER A 18 -12.16 6.18 7.45
CA SER A 18 -11.49 7.21 8.25
C SER A 18 -11.57 6.85 9.74
N ILE A 19 -10.71 7.45 10.56
CA ILE A 19 -10.75 7.26 12.03
C ILE A 19 -12.13 7.60 12.62
N ALA A 20 -12.82 8.61 12.07
CA ALA A 20 -14.14 9.00 12.55
C ALA A 20 -15.24 7.95 12.22
N LYS A 21 -15.06 7.19 11.13
CA LYS A 21 -15.94 6.09 10.71
C LYS A 21 -15.07 4.92 10.22
N PRO A 22 -14.45 4.17 11.14
CA PRO A 22 -13.38 3.24 10.78
C PRO A 22 -13.86 1.93 10.14
N TYR A 23 -15.13 1.60 10.25
CA TYR A 23 -15.66 0.33 9.79
C TYR A 23 -16.82 0.49 8.81
N TYR A 24 -16.95 -0.48 7.92
CA TYR A 24 -18.17 -0.81 7.20
C TYR A 24 -18.37 -2.32 7.22
N SER A 25 -19.56 -2.78 6.89
CA SER A 25 -19.88 -4.21 6.76
C SER A 25 -20.12 -4.57 5.31
N ILE A 26 -19.63 -5.73 4.88
CA ILE A 26 -19.82 -6.22 3.51
C ILE A 26 -20.47 -7.60 3.52
N ASP A 27 -21.48 -7.78 2.71
CA ASP A 27 -22.04 -9.10 2.41
C ASP A 27 -21.12 -9.81 1.40
N ILE A 28 -20.55 -10.93 1.81
CA ILE A 28 -19.57 -11.68 1.01
C ILE A 28 -20.16 -12.28 -0.27
N ASN A 29 -21.47 -12.53 -0.31
CA ASN A 29 -22.09 -13.12 -1.49
C ASN A 29 -22.36 -12.10 -2.59
N SER A 30 -22.81 -10.91 -2.21
CA SER A 30 -23.09 -9.83 -3.15
C SER A 30 -21.93 -8.87 -3.34
N MET A 31 -20.91 -8.92 -2.47
CA MET A 31 -19.78 -7.96 -2.40
C MET A 31 -20.26 -6.51 -2.28
N LYS A 32 -21.38 -6.29 -1.60
CA LYS A 32 -21.96 -4.97 -1.38
C LYS A 32 -21.91 -4.58 0.09
N GLU A 33 -21.77 -3.29 0.33
CA GLU A 33 -21.86 -2.72 1.67
C GLU A 33 -23.29 -2.92 2.24
N ILE A 34 -23.34 -3.30 3.49
CA ILE A 34 -24.56 -3.51 4.27
C ILE A 34 -24.44 -2.78 5.61
N ASP A 35 -25.54 -2.58 6.31
CA ASP A 35 -25.54 -1.93 7.62
C ASP A 35 -24.70 -2.71 8.62
N LEU A 36 -23.96 -1.98 9.46
CA LEU A 36 -23.22 -2.55 10.59
C LEU A 36 -24.19 -3.24 11.54
N GLY A 37 -23.85 -4.47 11.91
CA GLY A 37 -24.70 -5.30 12.77
C GLY A 37 -25.47 -6.39 12.02
N ASN A 38 -25.56 -6.34 10.70
CA ASN A 38 -26.05 -7.44 9.88
C ASN A 38 -24.99 -8.54 9.73
N LYS A 39 -25.41 -9.72 9.27
CA LYS A 39 -24.50 -10.84 9.01
C LYS A 39 -23.60 -10.52 7.83
N GLY A 40 -22.42 -9.99 8.09
CA GLY A 40 -21.42 -9.65 7.11
C GLY A 40 -20.01 -9.65 7.71
N ILE A 41 -19.05 -9.33 6.90
CA ILE A 41 -17.65 -9.12 7.34
C ILE A 41 -17.46 -7.65 7.65
N ALA A 42 -17.02 -7.33 8.86
CA ALA A 42 -16.59 -5.98 9.21
C ALA A 42 -15.20 -5.71 8.61
N VAL A 43 -15.08 -4.62 7.89
CA VAL A 43 -13.83 -4.20 7.23
C VAL A 43 -13.41 -2.85 7.81
N MET A 44 -12.15 -2.75 8.19
CA MET A 44 -11.47 -1.51 8.51
C MET A 44 -10.36 -1.30 7.47
N ALA A 45 -10.42 -0.19 6.74
CA ALA A 45 -9.43 0.19 5.75
C ALA A 45 -9.12 1.69 5.89
N VAL A 46 -8.62 2.06 7.07
CA VAL A 46 -8.24 3.45 7.37
C VAL A 46 -6.96 3.77 6.62
N ASP A 47 -7.10 4.60 5.59
CA ASP A 47 -5.99 5.06 4.79
C ASP A 47 -5.03 5.93 5.63
N ASN A 48 -3.73 5.78 5.38
CA ASN A 48 -2.69 6.51 6.09
C ASN A 48 -2.74 6.39 7.62
N LEU A 49 -3.04 5.20 8.13
CA LEU A 49 -3.07 4.90 9.56
C LEU A 49 -1.81 5.34 10.33
N PRO A 50 -0.58 5.27 9.76
CA PRO A 50 0.63 5.79 10.41
C PRO A 50 0.58 7.26 10.80
N SER A 51 -0.26 8.08 10.16
CA SER A 51 -0.45 9.50 10.51
C SER A 51 -1.09 9.72 11.89
N GLU A 52 -1.71 8.70 12.46
CA GLU A 52 -2.29 8.76 13.81
C GLU A 52 -1.22 8.70 14.92
N LEU A 53 -0.04 8.14 14.61
CA LEU A 53 1.14 8.08 15.47
C LEU A 53 2.38 8.50 14.67
N PRO A 54 2.45 9.77 14.21
CA PRO A 54 3.41 10.16 13.17
C PRO A 54 4.86 10.15 13.64
N ARG A 55 5.13 10.41 14.92
CA ARG A 55 6.48 10.36 15.48
C ARG A 55 7.01 8.94 15.46
N GLU A 56 6.27 8.02 16.04
CA GLU A 56 6.64 6.61 16.17
C GLU A 56 6.77 5.96 14.78
N ALA A 57 5.82 6.22 13.90
CA ALA A 57 5.86 5.72 12.53
C ALA A 57 7.07 6.22 11.75
N SER A 58 7.41 7.51 11.90
CA SER A 58 8.59 8.10 11.23
C SER A 58 9.89 7.57 11.81
N GLU A 59 9.97 7.37 13.12
CA GLU A 59 11.15 6.84 13.79
C GLU A 59 11.43 5.40 13.38
N GLU A 60 10.41 4.52 13.41
CA GLU A 60 10.51 3.13 12.98
C GLU A 60 10.90 3.00 11.51
N PHE A 61 10.23 3.77 10.64
CA PHE A 61 10.56 3.79 9.22
C PHE A 61 11.98 4.29 8.97
N GLY A 62 12.38 5.38 9.63
CA GLY A 62 13.73 5.95 9.53
C GLY A 62 14.80 4.96 9.97
N ASN A 63 14.61 4.28 11.10
CA ASN A 63 15.52 3.26 11.59
C ASN A 63 15.66 2.10 10.59
N SER A 64 14.56 1.64 10.03
CA SER A 64 14.57 0.60 9.00
C SER A 64 15.31 1.02 7.73
N ILE A 65 15.13 2.26 7.27
CA ILE A 65 15.87 2.80 6.13
C ILE A 65 17.37 2.88 6.41
N ILE A 66 17.75 3.36 7.60
CA ILE A 66 19.16 3.51 7.98
C ILE A 66 19.85 2.15 8.10
N SER A 67 19.18 1.16 8.69
CA SER A 67 19.78 -0.17 8.91
C SER A 67 19.74 -1.08 7.67
N GLU A 68 18.63 -1.05 6.93
CA GLU A 68 18.35 -2.06 5.92
C GLU A 68 18.50 -1.58 4.47
N VAL A 69 18.47 -0.27 4.24
CA VAL A 69 18.49 0.28 2.87
C VAL A 69 19.75 1.08 2.61
N LEU A 70 20.04 2.07 3.46
CA LEU A 70 21.10 3.03 3.23
C LEU A 70 22.48 2.39 3.03
N PRO A 71 22.91 1.36 3.80
CA PRO A 71 24.21 0.71 3.60
C PRO A 71 24.37 0.12 2.20
N TYR A 72 23.30 -0.39 1.60
CA TYR A 72 23.31 -1.01 0.28
C TYR A 72 23.15 -0.01 -0.87
N LEU A 73 22.61 1.18 -0.59
CA LEU A 73 22.58 2.28 -1.54
C LEU A 73 23.96 2.92 -1.74
N ILE A 74 24.72 3.07 -0.67
CA ILE A 74 26.01 3.81 -0.70
C ILE A 74 27.23 2.90 -0.82
N ASN A 75 27.09 1.62 -0.49
CA ASN A 75 28.17 0.63 -0.59
C ASN A 75 27.84 -0.40 -1.69
N LYS A 76 28.28 -1.63 -1.48
CA LYS A 76 27.99 -2.74 -2.40
C LYS A 76 26.60 -3.29 -2.14
N ASP A 77 25.72 -3.24 -3.16
CA ASP A 77 24.40 -3.85 -3.12
C ASP A 77 24.49 -5.38 -3.09
N ASP A 78 23.74 -6.01 -2.18
CA ASP A 78 23.56 -7.47 -2.10
C ASP A 78 22.44 -7.98 -3.04
N GLY A 79 21.91 -7.09 -3.90
CA GLY A 79 20.83 -7.35 -4.84
C GLY A 79 19.48 -6.80 -4.41
N ARG A 80 19.34 -6.30 -3.16
CA ARG A 80 18.06 -5.73 -2.67
C ARG A 80 17.69 -4.44 -3.39
N ILE A 81 18.65 -3.54 -3.60
CA ILE A 81 18.44 -2.28 -4.32
C ILE A 81 18.12 -2.56 -5.79
N ASN A 82 18.87 -3.48 -6.42
CA ASN A 82 18.61 -3.89 -7.79
C ASN A 82 17.19 -4.46 -7.96
N ARG A 83 16.74 -5.33 -7.06
CA ARG A 83 15.36 -5.88 -7.08
C ARG A 83 14.30 -4.82 -6.88
N ALA A 84 14.57 -3.81 -6.05
CA ALA A 84 13.65 -2.70 -5.76
C ALA A 84 13.66 -1.60 -6.83
N THR A 85 14.67 -1.59 -7.72
CA THR A 85 14.81 -0.56 -8.74
C THR A 85 13.70 -0.69 -9.78
N THR A 86 12.78 0.24 -9.78
CA THR A 86 11.62 0.26 -10.69
C THR A 86 12.03 0.66 -12.10
N ALA A 87 12.87 1.68 -12.22
CA ALA A 87 13.33 2.17 -13.52
C ALA A 87 14.82 2.55 -13.47
N SER A 88 15.51 2.33 -14.56
CA SER A 88 16.91 2.70 -14.73
C SER A 88 17.15 3.21 -16.14
N LYS A 89 17.93 4.28 -16.29
CA LYS A 89 18.30 4.89 -17.59
C LYS A 89 17.08 5.16 -18.49
N GLY A 90 15.99 5.65 -17.89
CA GLY A 90 14.75 5.98 -18.60
C GLY A 90 13.89 4.79 -19.04
N LYS A 91 14.16 3.57 -18.55
CA LYS A 91 13.40 2.37 -18.89
C LYS A 91 12.96 1.65 -17.63
N LEU A 92 11.77 1.05 -17.66
CA LEU A 92 11.31 0.15 -16.61
C LEU A 92 12.20 -1.09 -16.53
N CYS A 93 12.51 -1.49 -15.30
CA CYS A 93 13.13 -2.78 -15.07
C CYS A 93 12.14 -3.93 -15.34
N PRO A 94 12.60 -5.11 -15.77
CA PRO A 94 11.72 -6.20 -16.20
C PRO A 94 10.66 -6.61 -15.18
N SER A 95 11.01 -6.65 -13.90
CA SER A 95 10.09 -6.98 -12.80
C SER A 95 8.90 -6.01 -12.64
N PHE A 96 9.02 -4.81 -13.23
CA PHE A 96 8.01 -3.75 -13.13
C PHE A 96 7.28 -3.49 -14.46
N ASN A 97 7.34 -4.43 -15.41
CA ASN A 97 6.68 -4.28 -16.71
C ASN A 97 5.17 -4.08 -16.63
N TYR A 98 4.53 -4.51 -15.54
CA TYR A 98 3.11 -4.27 -15.28
C TYR A 98 2.75 -2.78 -15.15
N LEU A 99 3.74 -1.91 -14.87
CA LEU A 99 3.56 -0.46 -14.79
C LEU A 99 3.52 0.22 -16.17
N LYS A 100 3.83 -0.47 -17.27
CA LYS A 100 3.84 0.11 -18.63
C LYS A 100 2.52 0.80 -18.99
N LYS A 101 1.40 0.28 -18.51
CA LYS A 101 0.07 0.85 -18.75
C LYS A 101 -0.08 2.28 -18.22
N PHE A 102 0.71 2.67 -17.24
CA PHE A 102 0.67 4.00 -16.64
C PHE A 102 1.64 4.99 -17.30
N MET A 103 2.59 4.53 -18.12
CA MET A 103 3.59 5.39 -18.76
C MET A 103 3.02 6.27 -19.90
N HIS A 104 1.82 5.98 -20.36
CA HIS A 104 1.18 6.65 -21.51
C HIS A 104 -0.09 7.40 -21.11
N MET A 105 -0.32 7.65 -19.83
CA MET A 105 -1.42 8.51 -19.40
C MET A 105 -1.05 9.98 -19.65
N PRO A 106 -1.75 10.71 -20.54
CA PRO A 106 -1.52 12.14 -20.71
C PRO A 106 -2.00 12.88 -19.45
N GLY A 107 -1.08 13.57 -18.81
CA GLY A 107 -1.37 14.57 -17.79
C GLY A 107 -1.52 14.04 -16.36
N SER A 108 -0.41 13.89 -15.69
CA SER A 108 -0.29 14.09 -14.23
C SER A 108 0.67 15.25 -13.99
#